data_73f2a06b6b44e45c5fcbba54fad306b5
#
_entry.id   73f2a06b6b44e45c5fcbba54fad306b5
#
_cell.length_a   1.000
_cell.length_b   1.000
_cell.length_c   1.000
_cell.angle_alpha   90.00
_cell.angle_beta   90.00
_cell.angle_gamma   90.00
#
_symmetry.space_group_name_H-M   'P 1'
#
loop_
_entity.id
_entity.type
_entity.pdbx_description
1 polymer ?
#
loop_
_entity_poly.entity_id
_entity_poly.type
_entity_poly.pdbx_seq_one_letter_code
_entity_poly.pdbx_strand_id
1 'polypeptide(L)'
;MPASQLPEHRAFASQHATFNHVWSSLLLEELHRLGVRDIALASGSRSAPLTMAAAAHPGFRRHLHFDERGLGFMALGLAKGSGRPVAVIMTSGTAVANLWPAVAEAQLTGVPLIILSADRPPELIDNGANQAIDQQGIFGRYPVHQQNLPSPTPSIPAAFVLSSVDQALAKQALTPGPVHFNCMYPEPLYPGEAYLDFSDYLAPLGDWLHSSEPWSPWLQGEQHCPHQPDWDELQGKRGVIIAGRIQDPVEAQRVVQLAERLGWPLLADLQSQIRFDNRNLIHMDLALQNSGFVTELARAEVLLQFGARLISKRLGQFIKQHPWQDYWLVDPQPARLDPDYRLRRRLVCTPRAFATAHQVNHRHLPWHRLAERQQGISQQVRSACDRFSELGVCHRLNRLIQGQLFVGNSMPARLMDMLGETGTGPSRVMTNRGASGIDGLIATAFGFSLSSDEPTTLLLGDLSALHDLNSLALLGKGSRPLVVILLNND
;
A
#
# COMPACT_ATOMS: atom_id res chain seq x y z
N MET A 1 23.76 19.17 -5.94
CA MET A 1 23.49 18.56 -7.23
C MET A 1 22.86 19.61 -8.13
N PRO A 2 23.26 19.75 -9.41
CA PRO A 2 22.68 20.76 -10.27
C PRO A 2 21.21 20.46 -10.51
N ALA A 3 20.38 21.51 -10.56
CA ALA A 3 18.97 21.45 -10.88
C ALA A 3 18.79 20.68 -12.20
N SER A 4 18.17 19.49 -12.13
CA SER A 4 17.77 18.74 -13.31
C SER A 4 16.81 19.62 -14.10
N GLN A 5 17.18 19.94 -15.33
CA GLN A 5 16.31 20.57 -16.30
C GLN A 5 14.98 19.80 -16.33
N LEU A 6 13.91 20.46 -15.96
CA LEU A 6 12.56 19.94 -16.21
C LEU A 6 12.47 19.67 -17.72
N PRO A 7 11.93 18.52 -18.16
CA PRO A 7 11.80 18.25 -19.58
C PRO A 7 10.96 19.36 -20.22
N GLU A 8 11.43 19.85 -21.36
CA GLU A 8 10.71 20.84 -22.16
C GLU A 8 9.26 20.40 -22.34
N HIS A 9 8.35 21.32 -22.10
CA HIS A 9 6.92 21.09 -22.18
C HIS A 9 6.54 20.66 -23.60
N ARG A 10 6.22 19.39 -23.77
CA ARG A 10 5.78 18.85 -25.07
C ARG A 10 4.27 19.02 -25.22
N ALA A 11 3.83 19.76 -26.22
CA ALA A 11 2.42 19.85 -26.57
C ALA A 11 1.82 18.48 -26.82
N PHE A 12 0.55 18.28 -26.43
CA PHE A 12 -0.17 17.04 -26.72
C PHE A 12 -0.33 16.87 -28.22
N ALA A 13 0.01 15.70 -28.75
CA ALA A 13 -0.03 15.45 -30.20
C ALA A 13 -1.48 15.39 -30.71
N SER A 14 -1.75 16.00 -31.87
CA SER A 14 -3.05 15.91 -32.55
C SER A 14 -3.17 14.73 -33.53
N GLN A 15 -2.07 14.11 -33.90
CA GLN A 15 -2.04 13.00 -34.86
C GLN A 15 -2.05 11.66 -34.14
N HIS A 16 -3.09 10.87 -34.38
CA HIS A 16 -3.28 9.53 -33.81
C HIS A 16 -3.82 8.55 -34.87
N ALA A 17 -3.62 7.27 -34.63
CA ALA A 17 -4.08 6.24 -35.60
C ALA A 17 -5.61 6.06 -35.58
N THR A 18 -6.24 6.14 -34.41
CA THR A 18 -7.69 5.93 -34.24
C THR A 18 -8.19 6.70 -33.00
N PHE A 19 -9.53 6.81 -32.85
CA PHE A 19 -10.13 7.32 -31.60
C PHE A 19 -9.70 6.52 -30.35
N ASN A 20 -9.49 5.21 -30.46
CA ASN A 20 -8.98 4.41 -29.35
C ASN A 20 -7.62 4.92 -28.86
N HIS A 21 -6.73 5.28 -29.80
CA HIS A 21 -5.40 5.81 -29.48
C HIS A 21 -5.48 7.23 -28.89
N VAL A 22 -6.39 8.09 -29.41
CA VAL A 22 -6.61 9.43 -28.83
C VAL A 22 -7.02 9.32 -27.38
N TRP A 23 -8.07 8.52 -27.07
CA TRP A 23 -8.59 8.39 -25.72
C TRP A 23 -7.58 7.75 -24.78
N SER A 24 -6.85 6.72 -25.25
CA SER A 24 -5.78 6.11 -24.46
C SER A 24 -4.67 7.10 -24.14
N SER A 25 -4.30 7.96 -25.10
CA SER A 25 -3.28 9.00 -24.90
C SER A 25 -3.76 10.08 -23.95
N LEU A 26 -5.01 10.57 -24.07
CA LEU A 26 -5.61 11.53 -23.15
C LEU A 26 -5.65 10.99 -21.73
N LEU A 27 -6.13 9.75 -21.54
CA LEU A 27 -6.22 9.11 -20.24
C LEU A 27 -4.85 8.99 -19.57
N LEU A 28 -3.84 8.55 -20.31
CA LEU A 28 -2.50 8.38 -19.74
C LEU A 28 -1.79 9.71 -19.51
N GLU A 29 -1.94 10.69 -20.40
CA GLU A 29 -1.41 12.04 -20.19
C GLU A 29 -1.98 12.66 -18.91
N GLU A 30 -3.30 12.56 -18.69
CA GLU A 30 -3.93 13.10 -17.49
C GLU A 30 -3.46 12.37 -16.22
N LEU A 31 -3.34 11.04 -16.25
CA LEU A 31 -2.73 10.29 -15.15
C LEU A 31 -1.31 10.75 -14.85
N HIS A 32 -0.52 11.04 -15.89
CA HIS A 32 0.84 11.54 -15.71
C HIS A 32 0.86 12.93 -15.06
N ARG A 33 -0.02 13.85 -15.47
CA ARG A 33 -0.16 15.19 -14.88
C ARG A 33 -0.58 15.13 -13.42
N LEU A 34 -1.40 14.15 -13.05
CA LEU A 34 -1.80 13.86 -11.67
C LEU A 34 -0.78 13.06 -10.85
N GLY A 35 0.44 12.90 -11.37
CA GLY A 35 1.57 12.35 -10.61
C GLY A 35 1.80 10.85 -10.74
N VAL A 36 1.06 10.12 -11.57
CA VAL A 36 1.36 8.72 -11.89
C VAL A 36 2.64 8.65 -12.70
N ARG A 37 3.55 7.74 -12.33
CA ARG A 37 4.86 7.60 -12.98
C ARG A 37 5.16 6.16 -13.37
N ASP A 38 4.45 5.21 -12.81
CA ASP A 38 4.68 3.78 -13.00
C ASP A 38 3.44 3.11 -13.60
N ILE A 39 3.67 2.32 -14.63
CA ILE A 39 2.65 1.49 -15.28
C ILE A 39 3.12 0.05 -15.27
N ALA A 40 2.34 -0.83 -14.66
CA ALA A 40 2.47 -2.28 -14.78
C ALA A 40 1.59 -2.77 -15.92
N LEU A 41 2.14 -3.56 -16.87
CA LEU A 41 1.38 -4.04 -18.02
C LEU A 41 1.57 -5.53 -18.28
N ALA A 42 0.46 -6.18 -18.65
CA ALA A 42 0.45 -7.50 -19.28
C ALA A 42 0.06 -7.37 -20.77
N SER A 43 0.63 -8.23 -21.59
CA SER A 43 0.35 -8.26 -23.01
C SER A 43 -1.08 -8.72 -23.31
N GLY A 44 -1.69 -8.15 -24.35
CA GLY A 44 -2.99 -8.59 -24.84
C GLY A 44 -3.51 -7.70 -25.95
N SER A 45 -4.24 -8.30 -26.90
CA SER A 45 -4.68 -7.58 -28.10
C SER A 45 -5.64 -6.44 -27.77
N ARG A 46 -6.66 -6.68 -26.91
CA ARG A 46 -7.67 -5.64 -26.62
C ARG A 46 -7.07 -4.43 -25.88
N SER A 47 -6.00 -4.60 -25.13
CA SER A 47 -5.28 -3.50 -24.46
C SER A 47 -4.26 -2.79 -25.35
N ALA A 48 -4.12 -3.16 -26.64
CA ALA A 48 -3.14 -2.55 -27.53
C ALA A 48 -3.19 -1.01 -27.54
N PRO A 49 -4.35 -0.34 -27.63
CA PRO A 49 -4.40 1.13 -27.60
C PRO A 49 -3.75 1.73 -26.36
N LEU A 50 -4.06 1.20 -25.16
CA LEU A 50 -3.45 1.64 -23.90
C LEU A 50 -1.96 1.31 -23.83
N THR A 51 -1.58 0.10 -24.23
CA THR A 51 -0.18 -0.35 -24.20
C THR A 51 0.70 0.47 -25.12
N MET A 52 0.22 0.79 -26.31
CA MET A 52 0.95 1.62 -27.29
C MET A 52 1.06 3.06 -26.82
N ALA A 53 -0.01 3.63 -26.28
CA ALA A 53 0.04 4.97 -25.67
C ALA A 53 1.03 5.02 -24.51
N ALA A 54 1.04 4.00 -23.62
CA ALA A 54 2.01 3.89 -22.54
C ALA A 54 3.46 3.73 -23.04
N ALA A 55 3.65 3.00 -24.14
CA ALA A 55 4.96 2.83 -24.75
C ALA A 55 5.51 4.11 -25.40
N ALA A 56 4.62 4.90 -25.98
CA ALA A 56 4.97 6.18 -26.64
C ALA A 56 5.20 7.32 -25.66
N HIS A 57 4.63 7.25 -24.44
CA HIS A 57 4.70 8.32 -23.46
C HIS A 57 6.03 8.28 -22.67
N PRO A 58 6.88 9.32 -22.76
CA PRO A 58 8.22 9.31 -22.17
C PRO A 58 8.26 9.38 -20.65
N GLY A 59 7.17 9.87 -20.02
CA GLY A 59 7.10 10.12 -18.58
C GLY A 59 6.79 8.89 -17.72
N PHE A 60 6.53 7.72 -18.34
CA PHE A 60 6.22 6.51 -17.60
C PHE A 60 7.37 5.51 -17.55
N ARG A 61 7.60 4.93 -16.39
CA ARG A 61 8.35 3.69 -16.21
C ARG A 61 7.41 2.52 -16.39
N ARG A 62 7.76 1.59 -17.28
CA ARG A 62 6.92 0.46 -17.65
C ARG A 62 7.49 -0.84 -17.09
N HIS A 63 6.63 -1.60 -16.41
CA HIS A 63 6.98 -2.84 -15.74
C HIS A 63 6.12 -3.97 -16.32
N LEU A 64 6.76 -4.97 -16.92
CA LEU A 64 6.05 -6.06 -17.62
C LEU A 64 6.02 -7.33 -16.77
N HIS A 65 4.84 -7.93 -16.72
CA HIS A 65 4.65 -9.29 -16.22
C HIS A 65 3.65 -10.03 -17.12
N PHE A 66 3.88 -11.30 -17.35
CA PHE A 66 3.02 -12.14 -18.19
C PHE A 66 1.83 -12.76 -17.43
N ASP A 67 1.92 -12.87 -16.11
CA ASP A 67 0.86 -13.34 -15.20
C ASP A 67 0.16 -12.15 -14.58
N GLU A 68 -1.13 -11.96 -14.87
CA GLU A 68 -1.89 -10.80 -14.44
C GLU A 68 -2.10 -10.78 -12.93
N ARG A 69 -2.17 -11.92 -12.26
CA ARG A 69 -2.20 -11.97 -10.80
C ARG A 69 -0.90 -11.39 -10.21
N GLY A 70 0.23 -11.88 -10.66
CA GLY A 70 1.55 -11.36 -10.30
C GLY A 70 1.71 -9.89 -10.69
N LEU A 71 1.18 -9.46 -11.85
CA LEU A 71 1.16 -8.07 -12.28
C LEU A 71 0.48 -7.15 -11.26
N GLY A 72 -0.71 -7.52 -10.82
CA GLY A 72 -1.45 -6.75 -9.81
C GLY A 72 -0.67 -6.60 -8.50
N PHE A 73 -0.03 -7.68 -8.05
CA PHE A 73 0.79 -7.67 -6.84
C PHE A 73 2.12 -6.92 -7.02
N MET A 74 2.72 -6.96 -8.21
CA MET A 74 3.89 -6.13 -8.53
C MET A 74 3.54 -4.64 -8.46
N ALA A 75 2.42 -4.24 -9.05
CA ALA A 75 1.91 -2.88 -8.96
C ALA A 75 1.61 -2.46 -7.51
N LEU A 76 1.03 -3.37 -6.71
CA LEU A 76 0.81 -3.17 -5.28
C LEU A 76 2.12 -2.87 -4.53
N GLY A 77 3.18 -3.63 -4.83
CA GLY A 77 4.51 -3.42 -4.24
C GLY A 77 5.12 -2.08 -4.62
N LEU A 78 5.05 -1.71 -5.90
CA LEU A 78 5.47 -0.39 -6.40
C LEU A 78 4.74 0.75 -5.69
N ALA A 79 3.42 0.65 -5.57
CA ALA A 79 2.61 1.68 -4.91
C ALA A 79 2.91 1.78 -3.41
N LYS A 80 3.06 0.64 -2.71
CA LYS A 80 3.49 0.60 -1.30
C LYS A 80 4.85 1.25 -1.08
N GLY A 81 5.78 0.97 -1.97
CA GLY A 81 7.15 1.47 -1.85
C GLY A 81 7.29 2.94 -2.20
N SER A 82 6.67 3.37 -3.29
CA SER A 82 6.76 4.75 -3.78
C SER A 82 5.81 5.73 -3.06
N GLY A 83 4.75 5.23 -2.40
CA GLY A 83 3.67 6.05 -1.85
C GLY A 83 2.82 6.76 -2.92
N ARG A 84 2.95 6.38 -4.20
CA ARG A 84 2.25 7.01 -5.34
C ARG A 84 1.30 6.03 -6.02
N PRO A 85 0.27 6.52 -6.71
CA PRO A 85 -0.59 5.69 -7.54
C PRO A 85 0.21 4.99 -8.65
N VAL A 86 -0.15 3.73 -8.91
CA VAL A 86 0.43 2.90 -9.98
C VAL A 86 -0.70 2.41 -10.88
N ALA A 87 -0.56 2.63 -12.19
CA ALA A 87 -1.52 2.14 -13.18
C ALA A 87 -1.21 0.68 -13.56
N VAL A 88 -2.27 -0.09 -13.81
CA VAL A 88 -2.19 -1.50 -14.22
C VAL A 88 -3.00 -1.68 -15.49
N ILE A 89 -2.33 -2.05 -16.58
CA ILE A 89 -2.95 -2.27 -17.90
C ILE A 89 -2.97 -3.77 -18.21
N MET A 90 -4.14 -4.30 -18.57
CA MET A 90 -4.30 -5.68 -19.00
C MET A 90 -5.42 -5.79 -20.04
N THR A 91 -5.46 -6.92 -20.73
CA THR A 91 -6.52 -7.27 -21.67
C THR A 91 -7.81 -7.67 -20.93
N SER A 92 -8.82 -8.01 -21.69
CA SER A 92 -10.15 -8.41 -21.18
C SER A 92 -10.20 -9.86 -20.73
N GLY A 93 -11.31 -10.24 -20.14
CA GLY A 93 -11.61 -11.61 -19.73
C GLY A 93 -10.98 -12.00 -18.41
N THR A 94 -10.46 -13.21 -18.31
CA THR A 94 -9.85 -13.73 -17.06
C THR A 94 -8.62 -12.94 -16.61
N ALA A 95 -7.95 -12.20 -17.50
CA ALA A 95 -6.88 -11.27 -17.15
C ALA A 95 -7.34 -10.27 -16.08
N VAL A 96 -8.54 -9.70 -16.25
CA VAL A 96 -9.13 -8.77 -15.27
C VAL A 96 -9.46 -9.49 -13.96
N ALA A 97 -10.09 -10.67 -14.05
CA ALA A 97 -10.47 -11.46 -12.88
C ALA A 97 -9.25 -11.85 -12.02
N ASN A 98 -8.10 -12.10 -12.63
CA ASN A 98 -6.86 -12.41 -11.92
C ASN A 98 -6.32 -11.28 -11.04
N LEU A 99 -6.75 -10.04 -11.25
CA LEU A 99 -6.36 -8.91 -10.38
C LEU A 99 -7.10 -8.88 -9.04
N TRP A 100 -8.18 -9.65 -8.90
CA TRP A 100 -9.05 -9.59 -7.73
C TRP A 100 -8.32 -9.66 -6.38
N PRO A 101 -7.37 -10.59 -6.16
CA PRO A 101 -6.63 -10.66 -4.91
C PRO A 101 -5.81 -9.40 -4.61
N ALA A 102 -5.14 -8.83 -5.61
CA ALA A 102 -4.36 -7.60 -5.46
C ALA A 102 -5.26 -6.39 -5.18
N VAL A 103 -6.42 -6.30 -5.83
CA VAL A 103 -7.43 -5.25 -5.60
C VAL A 103 -7.98 -5.32 -4.18
N ALA A 104 -8.27 -6.53 -3.68
CA ALA A 104 -8.74 -6.74 -2.31
C ALA A 104 -7.66 -6.31 -1.29
N GLU A 105 -6.41 -6.72 -1.47
CA GLU A 105 -5.30 -6.31 -0.60
C GLU A 105 -5.08 -4.80 -0.65
N ALA A 106 -5.14 -4.18 -1.85
CA ALA A 106 -4.98 -2.75 -2.04
C ALA A 106 -6.05 -1.95 -1.25
N GLN A 107 -7.31 -2.34 -1.34
CA GLN A 107 -8.40 -1.68 -0.60
C GLN A 107 -8.21 -1.82 0.91
N LEU A 108 -7.92 -3.03 1.38
CA LEU A 108 -7.77 -3.30 2.80
C LEU A 108 -6.53 -2.63 3.41
N THR A 109 -5.57 -2.24 2.59
CA THR A 109 -4.33 -1.58 3.03
C THR A 109 -4.23 -0.12 2.61
N GLY A 110 -5.22 0.41 1.88
CA GLY A 110 -5.25 1.80 1.42
C GLY A 110 -4.16 2.09 0.38
N VAL A 111 -3.88 1.13 -0.52
CA VAL A 111 -2.85 1.30 -1.54
C VAL A 111 -3.48 1.79 -2.85
N PRO A 112 -3.00 2.90 -3.43
CA PRO A 112 -3.61 3.50 -4.60
C PRO A 112 -3.20 2.75 -5.88
N LEU A 113 -4.03 1.82 -6.35
CA LEU A 113 -3.92 1.20 -7.67
C LEU A 113 -4.91 1.84 -8.65
N ILE A 114 -4.54 1.93 -9.93
CA ILE A 114 -5.40 2.40 -11.01
C ILE A 114 -5.50 1.28 -12.04
N ILE A 115 -6.60 0.55 -12.02
CA ILE A 115 -6.84 -0.57 -12.93
C ILE A 115 -7.44 -0.03 -14.22
N LEU A 116 -6.75 -0.24 -15.34
CA LEU A 116 -7.17 0.09 -16.70
C LEU A 116 -7.41 -1.23 -17.44
N SER A 117 -8.59 -1.82 -17.27
CA SER A 117 -8.95 -3.05 -17.98
C SER A 117 -9.49 -2.73 -19.35
N ALA A 118 -8.92 -3.33 -20.39
CA ALA A 118 -9.50 -3.24 -21.73
C ALA A 118 -10.70 -4.16 -21.86
N ASP A 119 -11.74 -3.74 -22.59
CA ASP A 119 -12.95 -4.50 -22.81
C ASP A 119 -13.45 -4.41 -24.25
N ARG A 120 -14.39 -5.26 -24.61
CA ARG A 120 -15.14 -5.17 -25.85
C ARG A 120 -16.12 -4.01 -25.78
N PRO A 121 -16.51 -3.46 -26.93
CA PRO A 121 -17.60 -2.49 -27.00
C PRO A 121 -18.93 -3.14 -26.59
N PRO A 122 -19.94 -2.34 -26.16
CA PRO A 122 -21.18 -2.84 -25.55
C PRO A 122 -21.92 -3.88 -26.40
N GLU A 123 -21.90 -3.75 -27.72
CA GLU A 123 -22.55 -4.66 -28.67
C GLU A 123 -21.94 -6.07 -28.72
N LEU A 124 -20.77 -6.28 -28.11
CA LEU A 124 -20.08 -7.56 -28.02
C LEU A 124 -20.11 -8.16 -26.61
N ILE A 125 -20.82 -7.56 -25.69
CA ILE A 125 -21.00 -8.10 -24.33
C ILE A 125 -22.21 -9.03 -24.30
N ASP A 126 -22.07 -10.17 -23.60
CA ASP A 126 -23.12 -11.17 -23.38
C ASP A 126 -23.74 -11.77 -24.67
N ASN A 127 -22.94 -11.86 -25.73
CA ASN A 127 -23.37 -12.44 -27.02
C ASN A 127 -22.49 -13.58 -27.53
N GLY A 128 -21.62 -14.13 -26.67
CA GLY A 128 -20.68 -15.19 -27.04
C GLY A 128 -19.42 -14.72 -27.73
N ALA A 129 -19.12 -13.43 -27.74
CA ALA A 129 -17.88 -12.91 -28.28
C ALA A 129 -16.66 -13.50 -27.56
N ASN A 130 -15.61 -13.81 -28.35
CA ASN A 130 -14.39 -14.42 -27.81
C ASN A 130 -13.75 -13.57 -26.72
N GLN A 131 -13.39 -14.20 -25.58
CA GLN A 131 -12.71 -13.58 -24.42
C GLN A 131 -13.46 -12.37 -23.85
N ALA A 132 -14.78 -12.37 -23.93
CA ALA A 132 -15.68 -11.40 -23.27
C ALA A 132 -16.25 -12.01 -21.99
N ILE A 133 -16.24 -11.24 -20.92
CA ILE A 133 -16.93 -11.55 -19.65
C ILE A 133 -17.61 -10.26 -19.16
N ASP A 134 -18.49 -10.36 -18.20
CA ASP A 134 -19.03 -9.16 -17.54
C ASP A 134 -17.94 -8.53 -16.64
N GLN A 135 -17.33 -7.44 -17.14
CA GLN A 135 -16.27 -6.72 -16.45
C GLN A 135 -16.79 -5.52 -15.65
N GLN A 136 -18.02 -5.08 -15.91
CA GLN A 136 -18.60 -3.96 -15.18
C GLN A 136 -18.81 -4.33 -13.72
N GLY A 137 -18.13 -3.61 -12.83
CA GLY A 137 -18.25 -3.86 -11.40
C GLY A 137 -17.66 -5.20 -10.94
N ILE A 138 -16.82 -5.86 -11.73
CA ILE A 138 -16.23 -7.16 -11.42
C ILE A 138 -15.52 -7.20 -10.06
N PHE A 139 -14.97 -6.09 -9.58
CA PHE A 139 -14.32 -6.00 -8.27
C PHE A 139 -15.29 -5.63 -7.14
N GLY A 140 -16.61 -5.61 -7.40
CA GLY A 140 -17.63 -5.30 -6.43
C GLY A 140 -17.42 -3.95 -5.76
N ARG A 141 -17.41 -3.93 -4.41
CA ARG A 141 -17.26 -2.71 -3.60
C ARG A 141 -15.81 -2.37 -3.21
N TYR A 142 -14.82 -3.11 -3.72
CA TYR A 142 -13.42 -2.89 -3.34
C TYR A 142 -12.82 -1.62 -3.94
N PRO A 143 -13.07 -1.26 -5.21
CA PRO A 143 -12.62 0.02 -5.72
C PRO A 143 -13.33 1.19 -5.02
N VAL A 144 -12.57 2.24 -4.68
CA VAL A 144 -13.11 3.51 -4.13
C VAL A 144 -13.82 4.31 -5.21
N HIS A 145 -13.50 4.05 -6.47
CA HIS A 145 -14.20 4.52 -7.65
C HIS A 145 -14.10 3.49 -8.77
N GLN A 146 -15.19 3.34 -9.52
CA GLN A 146 -15.21 2.52 -10.72
C GLN A 146 -16.06 3.21 -11.78
N GLN A 147 -15.58 3.16 -13.02
CA GLN A 147 -16.25 3.76 -14.14
C GLN A 147 -16.08 2.90 -15.40
N ASN A 148 -17.19 2.68 -16.10
CA ASN A 148 -17.18 2.08 -17.41
C ASN A 148 -17.04 3.21 -18.43
N LEU A 149 -15.89 3.30 -19.12
CA LEU A 149 -15.69 4.25 -20.20
C LEU A 149 -16.35 3.70 -21.45
N PRO A 150 -17.21 4.49 -22.11
CA PRO A 150 -17.84 4.05 -23.35
C PRO A 150 -16.81 3.90 -24.48
N SER A 151 -17.22 3.24 -25.56
CA SER A 151 -16.41 3.18 -26.78
C SER A 151 -16.03 4.57 -27.28
N PRO A 152 -14.76 4.82 -27.59
CA PRO A 152 -14.31 6.12 -28.12
C PRO A 152 -15.06 6.51 -29.38
N THR A 153 -15.58 7.73 -29.40
CA THR A 153 -16.39 8.27 -30.51
C THR A 153 -16.24 9.78 -30.60
N PRO A 154 -16.37 10.39 -31.78
CA PRO A 154 -16.33 11.85 -31.94
C PRO A 154 -17.49 12.59 -31.25
N SER A 155 -18.59 11.90 -30.95
CA SER A 155 -19.76 12.51 -30.30
C SER A 155 -19.59 12.78 -28.81
N ILE A 156 -18.58 12.17 -28.18
CA ILE A 156 -18.26 12.39 -26.77
C ILE A 156 -17.04 13.31 -26.69
N PRO A 157 -17.12 14.47 -26.00
CA PRO A 157 -16.02 15.41 -25.90
C PRO A 157 -14.75 14.81 -25.28
N ALA A 158 -13.58 15.18 -25.76
CA ALA A 158 -12.28 14.77 -25.23
C ALA A 158 -12.13 15.06 -23.72
N ALA A 159 -12.68 16.19 -23.25
CA ALA A 159 -12.69 16.58 -21.85
C ALA A 159 -13.40 15.58 -20.93
N PHE A 160 -14.30 14.73 -21.45
CA PHE A 160 -14.92 13.66 -20.68
C PHE A 160 -13.89 12.68 -20.11
N VAL A 161 -12.89 12.31 -20.91
CA VAL A 161 -11.83 11.39 -20.48
C VAL A 161 -11.02 12.03 -19.36
N LEU A 162 -10.59 13.28 -19.54
CA LEU A 162 -9.76 14.02 -18.57
C LEU A 162 -10.51 14.20 -17.24
N SER A 163 -11.74 14.71 -17.30
CA SER A 163 -12.57 14.92 -16.11
C SER A 163 -12.88 13.61 -15.36
N SER A 164 -13.03 12.50 -16.08
CA SER A 164 -13.21 11.17 -15.46
C SER A 164 -11.97 10.73 -14.66
N VAL A 165 -10.78 10.98 -15.19
CA VAL A 165 -9.51 10.70 -14.51
C VAL A 165 -9.35 11.59 -13.27
N ASP A 166 -9.58 12.90 -13.40
CA ASP A 166 -9.50 13.83 -12.29
C ASP A 166 -10.41 13.41 -11.12
N GLN A 167 -11.68 13.08 -11.44
CA GLN A 167 -12.62 12.62 -10.43
C GLN A 167 -12.16 11.35 -9.72
N ALA A 168 -11.65 10.38 -10.47
CA ALA A 168 -11.22 9.09 -9.91
C ALA A 168 -10.05 9.27 -8.96
N LEU A 169 -9.03 10.05 -9.34
CA LEU A 169 -7.86 10.29 -8.52
C LEU A 169 -8.17 11.20 -7.33
N ALA A 170 -9.09 12.15 -7.47
CA ALA A 170 -9.57 12.93 -6.34
C ALA A 170 -10.25 12.05 -5.28
N LYS A 171 -11.12 11.12 -5.69
CA LYS A 171 -11.74 10.14 -4.77
C LYS A 171 -10.70 9.21 -4.13
N GLN A 172 -9.71 8.77 -4.92
CA GLN A 172 -8.61 7.96 -4.44
C GLN A 172 -7.75 8.69 -3.40
N ALA A 173 -7.53 9.98 -3.57
CA ALA A 173 -6.80 10.80 -2.60
C ALA A 173 -7.57 11.02 -1.30
N LEU A 174 -8.90 11.18 -1.37
CA LEU A 174 -9.78 11.28 -0.20
C LEU A 174 -9.87 9.97 0.59
N THR A 175 -9.94 8.85 -0.12
CA THR A 175 -10.04 7.52 0.47
C THR A 175 -9.06 6.60 -0.26
N PRO A 176 -7.82 6.44 0.25
CA PRO A 176 -6.81 5.64 -0.42
C PRO A 176 -7.26 4.20 -0.67
N GLY A 177 -7.11 3.74 -1.92
CA GLY A 177 -7.52 2.43 -2.37
C GLY A 177 -7.48 2.30 -3.90
N PRO A 178 -7.92 1.18 -4.47
CA PRO A 178 -7.93 0.99 -5.91
C PRO A 178 -9.07 1.78 -6.59
N VAL A 179 -8.81 2.25 -7.81
CA VAL A 179 -9.82 2.72 -8.75
C VAL A 179 -9.84 1.83 -10.00
N HIS A 180 -10.97 1.71 -10.68
CA HIS A 180 -11.13 0.87 -11.86
C HIS A 180 -11.80 1.63 -13.01
N PHE A 181 -11.11 1.68 -14.14
CA PHE A 181 -11.67 2.07 -15.43
C PHE A 181 -11.79 0.84 -16.33
N ASN A 182 -13.00 0.49 -16.73
CA ASN A 182 -13.25 -0.49 -17.76
C ASN A 182 -13.30 0.24 -19.10
N CYS A 183 -12.29 0.03 -19.95
CA CYS A 183 -12.06 0.78 -21.18
C CYS A 183 -12.55 -0.03 -22.38
N MET A 184 -13.67 0.34 -22.96
CA MET A 184 -14.24 -0.36 -24.13
C MET A 184 -13.61 0.12 -25.42
N TYR A 185 -12.92 -0.79 -26.13
CA TYR A 185 -12.27 -0.49 -27.40
C TYR A 185 -12.86 -1.30 -28.54
N PRO A 186 -13.57 -0.65 -29.52
CA PRO A 186 -13.92 -1.27 -30.79
C PRO A 186 -12.68 -1.48 -31.65
N GLU A 187 -12.79 -2.31 -32.68
CA GLU A 187 -11.73 -2.41 -33.70
C GLU A 187 -11.76 -1.21 -34.67
N PRO A 188 -10.62 -0.82 -35.21
CA PRO A 188 -9.32 -1.45 -35.14
C PRO A 188 -8.55 -1.11 -33.83
N LEU A 189 -7.83 -2.11 -33.28
CA LEU A 189 -7.04 -1.98 -32.07
C LEU A 189 -5.61 -1.52 -32.33
N TYR A 190 -5.09 -1.87 -33.48
CA TYR A 190 -3.73 -1.53 -33.92
C TYR A 190 -3.76 -0.35 -34.88
N PRO A 191 -2.68 0.45 -34.92
CA PRO A 191 -2.59 1.51 -35.94
C PRO A 191 -2.58 0.94 -37.35
N GLY A 192 -3.27 1.62 -38.27
CA GLY A 192 -3.08 1.44 -39.67
C GLY A 192 -1.81 2.11 -40.17
N GLU A 193 -1.63 2.17 -41.50
CA GLU A 193 -0.47 2.82 -42.14
C GLU A 193 -0.51 4.35 -42.02
N ALA A 194 -1.69 4.96 -41.85
CA ALA A 194 -1.88 6.40 -41.81
C ALA A 194 -2.30 6.87 -40.42
N TYR A 195 -1.73 8.01 -39.99
CA TYR A 195 -2.23 8.79 -38.87
C TYR A 195 -3.30 9.76 -39.33
N LEU A 196 -4.35 9.94 -38.50
CA LEU A 196 -5.44 10.88 -38.72
C LEU A 196 -5.20 12.13 -37.89
N ASP A 197 -5.65 13.27 -38.38
CA ASP A 197 -5.60 14.53 -37.62
C ASP A 197 -6.88 14.69 -36.79
N PHE A 198 -6.70 14.85 -35.50
CA PHE A 198 -7.75 15.07 -34.50
C PHE A 198 -7.76 16.49 -33.95
N SER A 199 -7.12 17.45 -34.62
CA SER A 199 -7.01 18.83 -34.16
C SER A 199 -8.38 19.45 -33.86
N ASP A 200 -9.38 19.27 -34.70
CA ASP A 200 -10.74 19.80 -34.46
C ASP A 200 -11.42 19.16 -33.24
N TYR A 201 -11.23 17.84 -33.05
CA TYR A 201 -11.78 17.12 -31.88
C TYR A 201 -11.11 17.55 -30.58
N LEU A 202 -9.83 17.86 -30.61
CA LEU A 202 -9.03 18.25 -29.45
C LEU A 202 -9.08 19.76 -29.15
N ALA A 203 -9.42 20.59 -30.15
CA ALA A 203 -9.43 22.06 -30.02
C ALA A 203 -10.19 22.59 -28.78
N PRO A 204 -11.32 21.98 -28.34
CA PRO A 204 -12.01 22.42 -27.13
C PRO A 204 -11.24 22.27 -25.83
N LEU A 205 -10.11 21.50 -25.82
CA LEU A 205 -9.24 21.36 -24.64
C LEU A 205 -8.39 22.62 -24.40
N GLY A 206 -8.29 23.54 -25.36
CA GLY A 206 -7.65 24.84 -25.20
C GLY A 206 -6.24 24.77 -24.64
N ASP A 207 -5.98 25.50 -23.57
CA ASP A 207 -4.67 25.62 -22.94
C ASP A 207 -4.13 24.29 -22.38
N TRP A 208 -5.00 23.32 -22.09
CA TRP A 208 -4.55 22.00 -21.64
C TRP A 208 -3.60 21.34 -22.65
N LEU A 209 -3.80 21.52 -23.95
CA LEU A 209 -2.94 20.98 -25.00
C LEU A 209 -1.48 21.46 -24.91
N HIS A 210 -1.27 22.62 -24.28
CA HIS A 210 0.01 23.31 -24.20
C HIS A 210 0.51 23.51 -22.75
N SER A 211 -0.20 23.01 -21.76
CA SER A 211 0.17 23.12 -20.34
C SER A 211 0.61 21.77 -19.76
N SER A 212 1.22 21.74 -18.58
CA SER A 212 1.49 20.54 -17.80
C SER A 212 0.47 20.32 -16.67
N GLU A 213 -0.50 21.23 -16.56
CA GLU A 213 -1.49 21.17 -15.49
C GLU A 213 -2.58 20.14 -15.82
N PRO A 214 -3.14 19.46 -14.80
CA PRO A 214 -4.32 18.64 -14.97
C PRO A 214 -5.51 19.45 -15.47
N TRP A 215 -6.48 18.77 -16.07
CA TRP A 215 -7.68 19.40 -16.62
C TRP A 215 -8.55 20.10 -15.55
N SER A 216 -8.81 19.40 -14.47
CA SER A 216 -9.64 19.91 -13.36
C SER A 216 -9.13 19.40 -12.01
N PRO A 217 -7.98 19.89 -11.51
CA PRO A 217 -7.40 19.41 -10.27
C PRO A 217 -8.31 19.72 -9.07
N TRP A 218 -8.56 18.71 -8.23
CA TRP A 218 -9.32 18.88 -7.01
C TRP A 218 -8.38 19.21 -5.86
N LEU A 219 -8.46 20.43 -5.37
CA LEU A 219 -7.65 20.89 -4.26
C LEU A 219 -8.26 20.43 -2.94
N GLN A 220 -7.46 19.82 -2.09
CA GLN A 220 -7.87 19.38 -0.76
C GLN A 220 -7.23 20.26 0.31
N GLY A 221 -8.00 20.57 1.35
CA GLY A 221 -7.44 21.19 2.54
C GLY A 221 -6.57 20.24 3.35
N GLU A 222 -5.73 20.77 4.22
CA GLU A 222 -4.94 19.96 5.14
C GLU A 222 -5.83 19.13 6.07
N GLN A 223 -5.45 17.87 6.31
CA GLN A 223 -6.13 17.04 7.31
C GLN A 223 -5.78 17.54 8.71
N HIS A 224 -6.74 18.10 9.40
CA HIS A 224 -6.62 18.48 10.79
C HIS A 224 -7.18 17.40 11.70
N CYS A 225 -6.47 17.11 12.81
CA CYS A 225 -7.03 16.33 13.91
C CYS A 225 -7.79 17.27 14.84
N PRO A 226 -9.08 17.06 15.10
CA PRO A 226 -9.80 17.88 16.09
C PRO A 226 -9.23 17.63 17.48
N HIS A 227 -8.88 18.69 18.20
CA HIS A 227 -8.47 18.58 19.59
C HIS A 227 -9.58 17.93 20.43
N GLN A 228 -9.18 16.99 21.28
CA GLN A 228 -10.11 16.29 22.16
C GLN A 228 -10.06 16.89 23.56
N PRO A 229 -11.17 17.42 24.09
CA PRO A 229 -11.19 18.06 25.43
C PRO A 229 -10.71 17.14 26.55
N ASP A 230 -10.96 15.83 26.42
CA ASP A 230 -10.59 14.83 27.43
C ASP A 230 -9.09 14.48 27.40
N TRP A 231 -8.30 15.08 26.50
CA TRP A 231 -6.88 14.75 26.34
C TRP A 231 -6.07 15.01 27.62
N ASP A 232 -6.33 16.13 28.31
CA ASP A 232 -5.59 16.47 29.52
C ASP A 232 -5.88 15.49 30.67
N GLU A 233 -7.09 15.01 30.79
CA GLU A 233 -7.44 13.95 31.75
C GLU A 233 -6.78 12.62 31.34
N LEU A 234 -6.86 12.26 30.04
CA LEU A 234 -6.34 11.01 29.52
C LEU A 234 -4.82 10.91 29.70
N GLN A 235 -4.06 11.96 29.38
CA GLN A 235 -2.61 11.95 29.54
C GLN A 235 -2.16 11.89 31.01
N GLY A 236 -3.00 12.25 31.96
CA GLY A 236 -2.76 12.11 33.39
C GLY A 236 -2.89 10.69 33.92
N LYS A 237 -3.52 9.77 33.17
CA LYS A 237 -3.69 8.36 33.52
C LYS A 237 -2.48 7.53 33.11
N ARG A 238 -2.35 6.35 33.70
CA ARG A 238 -1.34 5.37 33.28
C ARG A 238 -1.73 4.76 31.94
N GLY A 239 -1.01 5.10 30.90
CA GLY A 239 -1.33 4.64 29.55
C GLY A 239 -0.26 3.73 28.95
N VAL A 240 -0.64 3.09 27.86
CA VAL A 240 0.24 2.32 26.96
C VAL A 240 -0.03 2.75 25.53
N ILE A 241 1.03 2.84 24.73
CA ILE A 241 0.91 3.10 23.29
C ILE A 241 1.16 1.80 22.53
N ILE A 242 0.27 1.51 21.56
CA ILE A 242 0.44 0.42 20.60
C ILE A 242 0.56 1.03 19.22
N ALA A 243 1.63 0.67 18.49
CA ALA A 243 1.82 1.02 17.11
C ALA A 243 1.54 -0.21 16.23
N GLY A 244 0.42 -0.22 15.54
CA GLY A 244 0.06 -1.19 14.52
C GLY A 244 0.66 -0.81 13.17
N ARG A 245 -0.06 -1.08 12.06
CA ARG A 245 0.43 -0.75 10.72
C ARG A 245 0.47 0.77 10.49
N ILE A 246 1.67 1.28 10.27
CA ILE A 246 1.96 2.65 9.83
C ILE A 246 2.81 2.55 8.56
N GLN A 247 2.43 3.21 7.48
CA GLN A 247 3.14 3.08 6.20
C GLN A 247 4.35 4.02 6.11
N ASP A 248 4.21 5.23 6.62
CA ASP A 248 5.24 6.27 6.57
C ASP A 248 6.15 6.20 7.82
N PRO A 249 7.48 5.95 7.64
CA PRO A 249 8.43 5.94 8.74
C PRO A 249 8.50 7.27 9.49
N VAL A 250 8.28 8.41 8.83
CA VAL A 250 8.30 9.73 9.46
C VAL A 250 7.11 9.89 10.41
N GLU A 251 5.93 9.44 9.99
CA GLU A 251 4.73 9.41 10.86
C GLU A 251 4.93 8.45 12.05
N ALA A 252 5.57 7.30 11.82
CA ALA A 252 5.86 6.32 12.87
C ALA A 252 6.78 6.89 13.96
N GLN A 253 7.80 7.68 13.58
CA GLN A 253 8.68 8.35 14.55
C GLN A 253 7.95 9.36 15.44
N ARG A 254 6.84 9.94 14.98
CA ARG A 254 6.01 10.80 15.84
C ARG A 254 5.37 10.03 16.98
N VAL A 255 5.02 8.75 16.75
CA VAL A 255 4.49 7.87 17.79
C VAL A 255 5.54 7.58 18.87
N VAL A 256 6.79 7.33 18.46
CA VAL A 256 7.90 7.14 19.40
C VAL A 256 8.12 8.38 20.26
N GLN A 257 8.20 9.55 19.62
CA GLN A 257 8.38 10.84 20.31
C GLN A 257 7.23 11.11 21.31
N LEU A 258 6.00 10.78 20.94
CA LEU A 258 4.85 10.92 21.83
C LEU A 258 4.94 9.98 23.03
N ALA A 259 5.33 8.72 22.83
CA ALA A 259 5.52 7.74 23.91
C ALA A 259 6.58 8.22 24.91
N GLU A 260 7.71 8.73 24.42
CA GLU A 260 8.78 9.29 25.27
C GLU A 260 8.31 10.51 26.09
N ARG A 261 7.56 11.41 25.47
CA ARG A 261 7.04 12.61 26.13
C ARG A 261 6.03 12.25 27.22
N LEU A 262 5.15 11.28 26.98
CA LEU A 262 4.17 10.79 27.95
C LEU A 262 4.82 9.91 29.04
N GLY A 263 5.95 9.29 28.77
CA GLY A 263 6.54 8.24 29.63
C GLY A 263 5.73 6.94 29.60
N TRP A 264 4.97 6.70 28.55
CA TRP A 264 4.16 5.50 28.36
C TRP A 264 4.93 4.41 27.63
N PRO A 265 4.80 3.13 28.06
CA PRO A 265 5.39 2.01 27.30
C PRO A 265 4.86 1.98 25.88
N LEU A 266 5.77 1.66 24.93
CA LEU A 266 5.47 1.52 23.51
C LEU A 266 5.60 0.06 23.06
N LEU A 267 4.55 -0.47 22.47
CA LEU A 267 4.46 -1.81 21.89
C LEU A 267 4.28 -1.66 20.38
N ALA A 268 5.29 -2.07 19.62
CA ALA A 268 5.30 -1.87 18.18
C ALA A 268 5.17 -3.21 17.43
N ASP A 269 4.15 -3.29 16.57
CA ASP A 269 3.96 -4.37 15.60
C ASP A 269 5.01 -4.29 14.49
N LEU A 270 5.30 -5.41 13.82
CA LEU A 270 6.26 -5.46 12.72
C LEU A 270 5.95 -4.45 11.60
N GLN A 271 4.68 -4.15 11.36
CA GLN A 271 4.22 -3.23 10.31
C GLN A 271 4.29 -1.75 10.70
N SER A 272 4.72 -1.45 11.91
CA SER A 272 4.70 -0.09 12.47
C SER A 272 5.82 0.82 11.95
N GLN A 273 6.80 0.31 11.21
CA GLN A 273 8.08 0.97 10.82
C GLN A 273 9.02 1.29 12.00
N ILE A 274 8.61 1.05 13.23
CA ILE A 274 9.37 1.32 14.46
C ILE A 274 9.58 0.07 15.31
N ARG A 275 9.27 -1.13 14.78
CA ARG A 275 9.38 -2.41 15.53
C ARG A 275 10.80 -2.66 16.07
N PHE A 276 11.81 -2.22 15.35
CA PHE A 276 13.21 -2.43 15.73
C PHE A 276 13.85 -1.26 16.49
N ASP A 277 13.06 -0.23 16.84
CA ASP A 277 13.52 0.89 17.64
C ASP A 277 13.79 0.46 19.10
N ASN A 278 14.89 0.92 19.69
CA ASN A 278 15.32 0.54 21.04
C ASN A 278 14.37 1.01 22.16
N ARG A 279 13.45 1.91 21.85
CA ARG A 279 12.48 2.46 22.80
C ARG A 279 11.25 1.59 22.99
N ASN A 280 11.11 0.54 22.18
CA ASN A 280 9.98 -0.40 22.23
C ASN A 280 10.19 -1.48 23.28
N LEU A 281 9.08 -1.96 23.82
CA LEU A 281 9.02 -3.28 24.42
C LEU A 281 8.98 -4.33 23.29
N ILE A 282 9.81 -5.37 23.40
CA ILE A 282 9.98 -6.40 22.37
C ILE A 282 9.44 -7.76 22.81
N HIS A 283 9.37 -8.70 21.88
CA HIS A 283 8.88 -10.07 22.13
C HIS A 283 7.48 -10.12 22.73
N MET A 284 6.60 -9.18 22.35
CA MET A 284 5.30 -8.98 22.97
C MET A 284 4.43 -10.23 23.03
N ASP A 285 4.39 -11.00 21.94
CA ASP A 285 3.58 -12.22 21.92
C ASP A 285 4.05 -13.25 22.95
N LEU A 286 5.37 -13.34 23.20
CA LEU A 286 5.96 -14.18 24.24
C LEU A 286 5.82 -13.56 25.64
N ALA A 287 6.04 -12.28 25.77
CA ALA A 287 5.93 -11.55 27.03
C ALA A 287 4.52 -11.66 27.64
N LEU A 288 3.49 -11.68 26.81
CA LEU A 288 2.10 -11.87 27.23
C LEU A 288 1.78 -13.30 27.74
N GLN A 289 2.73 -14.24 27.68
CA GLN A 289 2.64 -15.54 28.36
C GLN A 289 3.23 -15.49 29.79
N ASN A 290 3.99 -14.47 30.14
CA ASN A 290 4.56 -14.30 31.46
C ASN A 290 3.59 -13.55 32.36
N SER A 291 3.09 -14.22 33.40
CA SER A 291 2.08 -13.65 34.32
C SER A 291 2.57 -12.39 35.02
N GLY A 292 3.85 -12.32 35.40
CA GLY A 292 4.43 -11.13 36.02
C GLY A 292 4.49 -9.92 35.07
N PHE A 293 4.78 -10.16 33.79
CA PHE A 293 4.74 -9.12 32.76
C PHE A 293 3.30 -8.63 32.54
N VAL A 294 2.35 -9.56 32.41
CA VAL A 294 0.93 -9.24 32.22
C VAL A 294 0.38 -8.45 33.40
N THR A 295 0.75 -8.83 34.65
CA THR A 295 0.32 -8.09 35.87
C THR A 295 0.81 -6.66 35.85
N GLU A 296 2.04 -6.40 35.44
CA GLU A 296 2.56 -5.02 35.37
C GLU A 296 1.93 -4.24 34.19
N LEU A 297 1.77 -4.86 33.03
CA LEU A 297 1.14 -4.22 31.86
C LEU A 297 -0.34 -3.91 32.14
N ALA A 298 -1.04 -4.78 32.87
CA ALA A 298 -2.45 -4.60 33.24
C ALA A 298 -2.70 -3.45 34.20
N ARG A 299 -1.67 -2.77 34.68
CA ARG A 299 -1.80 -1.50 35.44
C ARG A 299 -2.11 -0.31 34.54
N ALA A 300 -2.08 -0.49 33.21
CA ALA A 300 -2.51 0.53 32.26
C ALA A 300 -4.03 0.76 32.36
N GLU A 301 -4.44 2.00 32.41
CA GLU A 301 -5.84 2.42 32.44
C GLU A 301 -6.30 2.82 31.03
N VAL A 302 -5.37 3.31 30.21
CA VAL A 302 -5.63 3.91 28.89
C VAL A 302 -4.81 3.21 27.84
N LEU A 303 -5.46 2.96 26.67
CA LEU A 303 -4.83 2.51 25.45
C LEU A 303 -4.93 3.60 24.37
N LEU A 304 -3.78 4.05 23.88
CA LEU A 304 -3.67 4.88 22.68
C LEU A 304 -3.01 4.06 21.57
N GLN A 305 -3.78 3.70 20.55
CA GLN A 305 -3.31 2.90 19.45
C GLN A 305 -3.17 3.76 18.20
N PHE A 306 -2.02 3.63 17.51
CA PHE A 306 -1.75 4.21 16.19
C PHE A 306 -1.66 3.10 15.15
N GLY A 307 -2.46 3.21 14.07
CA GLY A 307 -2.56 2.14 13.10
C GLY A 307 -3.27 0.89 13.65
N ALA A 308 -3.75 0.06 12.76
CA ALA A 308 -4.50 -1.15 13.12
C ALA A 308 -3.85 -2.41 12.54
N ARG A 309 -4.55 -3.55 12.57
CA ARG A 309 -4.16 -4.83 11.99
C ARG A 309 -2.89 -5.42 12.62
N LEU A 310 -2.94 -5.65 13.93
CA LEU A 310 -1.85 -6.26 14.68
C LEU A 310 -1.60 -7.72 14.27
N ILE A 311 -0.32 -8.11 14.24
CA ILE A 311 0.12 -9.49 13.95
C ILE A 311 -0.08 -10.39 15.16
N SER A 312 0.26 -9.90 16.36
CA SER A 312 0.19 -10.69 17.58
C SER A 312 -1.25 -10.97 17.99
N LYS A 313 -1.65 -12.25 17.96
CA LYS A 313 -2.96 -12.70 18.46
C LYS A 313 -3.10 -12.48 19.97
N ARG A 314 -2.01 -12.69 20.74
CA ARG A 314 -2.04 -12.52 22.20
C ARG A 314 -2.20 -11.06 22.59
N LEU A 315 -1.57 -10.14 21.86
CA LEU A 315 -1.77 -8.72 22.07
C LEU A 315 -3.23 -8.32 21.78
N GLY A 316 -3.82 -8.81 20.70
CA GLY A 316 -5.25 -8.62 20.41
C GLY A 316 -6.15 -9.17 21.53
N GLN A 317 -5.85 -10.37 22.07
CA GLN A 317 -6.59 -10.95 23.20
C GLN A 317 -6.44 -10.10 24.47
N PHE A 318 -5.25 -9.61 24.76
CA PHE A 318 -5.01 -8.72 25.89
C PHE A 318 -5.83 -7.42 25.75
N ILE A 319 -5.81 -6.77 24.59
CA ILE A 319 -6.61 -5.57 24.29
C ILE A 319 -8.10 -5.84 24.53
N LYS A 320 -8.60 -6.97 24.06
CA LYS A 320 -10.00 -7.38 24.21
C LYS A 320 -10.42 -7.59 25.66
N GLN A 321 -9.58 -8.26 26.45
CA GLN A 321 -9.92 -8.72 27.80
C GLN A 321 -9.70 -7.65 28.87
N HIS A 322 -8.73 -6.75 28.64
CA HIS A 322 -8.38 -5.74 29.61
C HIS A 322 -9.49 -4.67 29.74
N PRO A 323 -9.89 -4.26 30.99
CA PRO A 323 -10.97 -3.28 31.22
C PRO A 323 -10.46 -1.85 31.07
N TRP A 324 -10.14 -1.44 29.83
CA TRP A 324 -9.69 -0.08 29.54
C TRP A 324 -10.71 0.97 30.02
N GLN A 325 -10.26 1.98 30.73
CA GLN A 325 -11.06 3.18 31.03
C GLN A 325 -11.28 3.98 29.75
N ASP A 326 -10.22 4.13 28.93
CA ASP A 326 -10.26 4.73 27.61
C ASP A 326 -9.42 3.94 26.61
N TYR A 327 -9.96 3.78 25.38
CA TYR A 327 -9.26 3.21 24.26
C TYR A 327 -9.49 4.07 23.03
N TRP A 328 -8.41 4.75 22.57
CA TRP A 328 -8.43 5.60 21.39
C TRP A 328 -7.61 4.97 20.27
N LEU A 329 -8.16 5.00 19.04
CA LEU A 329 -7.46 4.57 17.83
C LEU A 329 -7.30 5.74 16.87
N VAL A 330 -6.06 6.02 16.51
CA VAL A 330 -5.65 7.02 15.50
C VAL A 330 -5.17 6.29 14.24
N ASP A 331 -5.83 6.51 13.12
CA ASP A 331 -5.45 5.93 11.82
C ASP A 331 -6.08 6.78 10.70
N PRO A 332 -5.35 7.14 9.64
CA PRO A 332 -5.87 7.99 8.56
C PRO A 332 -6.92 7.33 7.69
N GLN A 333 -7.03 6.00 7.68
CA GLN A 333 -8.06 5.30 6.90
C GLN A 333 -9.42 5.40 7.57
N PRO A 334 -10.49 5.81 6.88
CA PRO A 334 -11.84 5.91 7.45
C PRO A 334 -12.53 4.54 7.53
N ALA A 335 -11.77 3.48 7.88
CA ALA A 335 -12.27 2.12 8.02
C ALA A 335 -12.63 1.79 9.47
N ARG A 336 -13.57 0.85 9.65
CA ARG A 336 -13.90 0.29 10.96
C ARG A 336 -12.84 -0.73 11.36
N LEU A 337 -11.88 -0.32 12.19
CA LEU A 337 -10.70 -1.08 12.57
C LEU A 337 -10.77 -1.61 14.02
N ASP A 338 -11.95 -1.93 14.51
CA ASP A 338 -12.22 -2.42 15.85
C ASP A 338 -12.95 -3.77 15.80
N PRO A 339 -12.23 -4.90 15.71
CA PRO A 339 -12.84 -6.23 15.60
C PRO A 339 -13.53 -6.69 16.90
N ASP A 340 -13.21 -6.07 18.04
CA ASP A 340 -13.69 -6.48 19.35
C ASP A 340 -14.68 -5.48 19.97
N TYR A 341 -15.03 -4.41 19.25
CA TYR A 341 -15.99 -3.37 19.68
C TYR A 341 -15.62 -2.71 21.01
N ARG A 342 -14.32 -2.41 21.19
CA ARG A 342 -13.76 -1.88 22.44
C ARG A 342 -13.42 -0.40 22.39
N LEU A 343 -13.40 0.20 21.19
CA LEU A 343 -13.03 1.59 21.01
C LEU A 343 -14.01 2.54 21.71
N ARG A 344 -13.45 3.47 22.45
CA ARG A 344 -14.17 4.64 22.98
C ARG A 344 -14.11 5.80 21.98
N ARG A 345 -12.98 5.94 21.25
CA ARG A 345 -12.80 7.04 20.30
C ARG A 345 -11.99 6.61 19.09
N ARG A 346 -12.46 7.01 17.92
CA ARG A 346 -11.81 6.81 16.63
C ARG A 346 -11.44 8.17 16.02
N LEU A 347 -10.14 8.42 15.81
CA LEU A 347 -9.61 9.65 15.24
C LEU A 347 -9.08 9.33 13.83
N VAL A 348 -9.69 9.93 12.81
CA VAL A 348 -9.30 9.73 11.41
C VAL A 348 -8.31 10.83 11.05
N CYS A 349 -7.05 10.62 11.40
CA CYS A 349 -5.96 11.55 11.13
C CYS A 349 -4.61 10.82 11.18
N THR A 350 -3.54 11.48 10.72
CA THR A 350 -2.18 10.97 10.82
C THR A 350 -1.64 11.09 12.25
N PRO A 351 -0.61 10.30 12.63
CA PRO A 351 0.10 10.47 13.90
C PRO A 351 0.63 11.90 14.11
N ARG A 352 1.13 12.55 13.05
CA ARG A 352 1.58 13.95 13.08
C ARG A 352 0.45 14.90 13.44
N ALA A 353 -0.68 14.80 12.73
CA ALA A 353 -1.83 15.66 12.97
C ALA A 353 -2.36 15.48 14.40
N PHE A 354 -2.39 14.24 14.91
CA PHE A 354 -2.73 13.95 16.29
C PHE A 354 -1.76 14.63 17.28
N ALA A 355 -0.45 14.42 17.10
CA ALA A 355 0.57 14.99 18.00
C ALA A 355 0.62 16.52 17.97
N THR A 356 0.23 17.14 16.84
CA THR A 356 0.12 18.61 16.72
C THR A 356 -1.08 19.14 17.49
N ALA A 357 -2.22 18.45 17.41
CA ALA A 357 -3.45 18.87 18.09
C ALA A 357 -3.44 18.58 19.60
N HIS A 358 -2.64 17.61 20.05
CA HIS A 358 -2.65 17.11 21.43
C HIS A 358 -1.29 17.31 22.09
N GLN A 359 -1.12 18.45 22.75
CA GLN A 359 0.11 18.80 23.47
C GLN A 359 0.27 17.91 24.72
N VAL A 360 1.51 17.47 24.99
CA VAL A 360 1.82 16.68 26.17
C VAL A 360 2.26 17.61 27.29
N ASN A 361 1.45 17.68 28.34
CA ASN A 361 1.68 18.51 29.54
C ASN A 361 2.00 17.66 30.77
N HIS A 362 1.83 16.34 30.69
CA HIS A 362 2.09 15.42 31.81
C HIS A 362 3.03 14.30 31.35
N ARG A 363 4.05 13.99 32.15
CA ARG A 363 4.99 12.90 31.90
C ARG A 363 4.99 11.92 33.08
N HIS A 364 4.74 10.65 32.76
CA HIS A 364 4.79 9.58 33.77
C HIS A 364 6.21 9.12 34.04
N LEU A 365 6.43 8.59 35.25
CA LEU A 365 7.66 7.90 35.59
C LEU A 365 7.77 6.58 34.79
N PRO A 366 9.00 6.17 34.43
CA PRO A 366 9.22 4.91 33.74
C PRO A 366 8.65 3.70 34.48
N TRP A 367 8.18 2.73 33.71
CA TRP A 367 7.63 1.48 34.25
C TRP A 367 8.76 0.46 34.52
N HIS A 368 9.59 0.73 35.54
CA HIS A 368 10.81 -0.02 35.82
C HIS A 368 10.57 -1.53 35.92
N ARG A 369 9.54 -1.97 36.66
CA ARG A 369 9.23 -3.41 36.79
C ARG A 369 8.84 -4.07 35.47
N LEU A 370 8.13 -3.35 34.60
CA LEU A 370 7.79 -3.86 33.28
C LEU A 370 9.06 -4.02 32.42
N ALA A 371 9.98 -3.07 32.47
CA ALA A 371 11.26 -3.12 31.77
C ALA A 371 12.15 -4.26 32.28
N GLU A 372 12.22 -4.47 33.61
CA GLU A 372 12.95 -5.61 34.21
C GLU A 372 12.40 -6.96 33.75
N ARG A 373 11.05 -7.13 33.75
CA ARG A 373 10.41 -8.35 33.22
C ARG A 373 10.73 -8.57 31.76
N GLN A 374 10.66 -7.50 30.97
CA GLN A 374 11.00 -7.54 29.55
C GLN A 374 12.44 -7.99 29.33
N GLN A 375 13.39 -7.49 30.09
CA GLN A 375 14.81 -7.86 29.98
C GLN A 375 15.02 -9.35 30.26
N GLY A 376 14.39 -9.90 31.30
CA GLY A 376 14.45 -11.34 31.62
C GLY A 376 13.87 -12.21 30.51
N ILE A 377 12.75 -11.80 29.89
CA ILE A 377 12.14 -12.49 28.76
C ILE A 377 13.07 -12.45 27.53
N SER A 378 13.65 -11.29 27.22
CA SER A 378 14.59 -11.14 26.11
C SER A 378 15.81 -12.04 26.24
N GLN A 379 16.33 -12.24 27.46
CA GLN A 379 17.43 -13.14 27.73
C GLN A 379 17.05 -14.60 27.46
N GLN A 380 15.85 -15.03 27.86
CA GLN A 380 15.34 -16.38 27.56
C GLN A 380 15.15 -16.60 26.06
N VAL A 381 14.60 -15.61 25.34
CA VAL A 381 14.43 -15.68 23.89
C VAL A 381 15.77 -15.82 23.18
N ARG A 382 16.79 -15.04 23.57
CA ARG A 382 18.15 -15.15 23.00
C ARG A 382 18.71 -16.55 23.16
N SER A 383 18.60 -17.10 24.37
CA SER A 383 19.07 -18.47 24.66
C SER A 383 18.33 -19.53 23.82
N ALA A 384 17.02 -19.40 23.67
CA ALA A 384 16.21 -20.32 22.87
C ALA A 384 16.50 -20.24 21.37
N CYS A 385 16.87 -19.05 20.87
CA CYS A 385 17.15 -18.77 19.45
C CYS A 385 18.63 -18.96 19.06
N ASP A 386 19.47 -19.47 19.94
CA ASP A 386 20.92 -19.61 19.67
C ASP A 386 21.25 -20.67 18.62
N ARG A 387 20.40 -21.66 18.46
CA ARG A 387 20.57 -22.75 17.48
C ARG A 387 20.11 -22.33 16.09
N PHE A 388 20.69 -22.95 15.06
CA PHE A 388 20.21 -22.83 13.68
C PHE A 388 18.83 -23.47 13.56
N SER A 389 17.82 -22.64 13.36
CA SER A 389 16.41 -23.02 13.25
C SER A 389 15.63 -21.82 12.67
N GLU A 390 14.38 -22.01 12.26
CA GLU A 390 13.52 -20.88 11.84
C GLU A 390 13.47 -19.77 12.91
N LEU A 391 13.42 -20.14 14.20
CA LEU A 391 13.45 -19.19 15.30
C LEU A 391 14.77 -18.41 15.33
N GLY A 392 15.90 -19.11 15.23
CA GLY A 392 17.24 -18.50 15.23
C GLY A 392 17.48 -17.61 14.03
N VAL A 393 16.98 -17.99 12.85
CA VAL A 393 17.03 -17.16 11.63
C VAL A 393 16.23 -15.87 11.84
N CYS A 394 14.96 -15.97 12.20
CA CYS A 394 14.10 -14.80 12.39
C CYS A 394 14.57 -13.87 13.53
N HIS A 395 15.19 -14.44 14.57
CA HIS A 395 15.74 -13.65 15.67
C HIS A 395 16.94 -12.78 15.24
N ARG A 396 17.80 -13.29 14.34
CA ARG A 396 19.03 -12.62 13.93
C ARG A 396 18.89 -11.82 12.65
N LEU A 397 17.89 -12.14 11.82
CA LEU A 397 17.78 -11.66 10.46
C LEU A 397 17.75 -10.13 10.38
N ASN A 398 17.01 -9.46 11.25
CA ASN A 398 16.89 -8.00 11.20
C ASN A 398 18.23 -7.27 11.35
N ARG A 399 19.20 -7.87 12.04
CA ARG A 399 20.54 -7.29 12.21
C ARG A 399 21.45 -7.49 10.98
N LEU A 400 21.12 -8.47 10.14
CA LEU A 400 21.87 -8.81 8.94
C LEU A 400 21.36 -8.09 7.69
N ILE A 401 20.12 -7.61 7.73
CA ILE A 401 19.49 -6.92 6.61
C ILE A 401 20.12 -5.55 6.42
N GLN A 402 20.60 -5.34 5.19
CA GLN A 402 20.97 -4.02 4.68
C GLN A 402 19.86 -3.55 3.76
N GLY A 403 19.26 -2.38 4.04
CA GLY A 403 18.14 -1.83 3.26
C GLY A 403 16.77 -2.31 3.74
N GLN A 404 15.91 -2.70 2.81
CA GLN A 404 14.48 -2.92 3.06
C GLN A 404 14.15 -4.40 3.33
N LEU A 405 13.07 -4.64 4.08
CA LEU A 405 12.55 -5.98 4.35
C LEU A 405 11.08 -6.09 3.88
N PHE A 406 10.79 -7.08 3.05
CA PHE A 406 9.43 -7.54 2.80
C PHE A 406 9.20 -8.89 3.48
N VAL A 407 8.15 -8.99 4.29
CA VAL A 407 7.85 -10.22 5.05
C VAL A 407 6.55 -10.83 4.57
N GLY A 408 6.63 -12.08 4.14
CA GLY A 408 5.48 -12.89 3.75
C GLY A 408 4.58 -13.24 4.93
N ASN A 409 3.36 -13.59 4.61
CA ASN A 409 2.34 -13.96 5.58
C ASN A 409 2.62 -15.33 6.25
N SER A 410 1.72 -15.76 7.13
CA SER A 410 1.80 -16.97 7.95
C SER A 410 2.93 -16.90 8.99
N MET A 411 3.80 -17.92 9.10
CA MET A 411 4.84 -18.00 10.13
C MET A 411 5.93 -16.92 9.99
N PRO A 412 6.43 -16.58 8.80
CA PRO A 412 7.47 -15.57 8.66
C PRO A 412 7.12 -14.23 9.36
N ALA A 413 5.93 -13.69 9.12
CA ALA A 413 5.51 -12.43 9.75
C ALA A 413 5.38 -12.56 11.28
N ARG A 414 4.84 -13.68 11.76
CA ARG A 414 4.68 -13.93 13.19
C ARG A 414 6.03 -14.11 13.89
N LEU A 415 6.95 -14.85 13.30
CA LEU A 415 8.27 -15.07 13.87
C LEU A 415 9.11 -13.79 13.90
N MET A 416 9.06 -12.98 12.83
CA MET A 416 9.76 -11.70 12.81
C MET A 416 9.19 -10.72 13.83
N ASP A 417 7.87 -10.65 13.98
CA ASP A 417 7.22 -9.82 15.01
C ASP A 417 7.56 -10.28 16.42
N MET A 418 7.54 -11.59 16.65
CA MET A 418 7.77 -12.21 17.95
C MET A 418 9.24 -12.19 18.40
N LEU A 419 10.17 -12.43 17.47
CA LEU A 419 11.56 -12.77 17.81
C LEU A 419 12.58 -11.70 17.40
N GLY A 420 12.25 -10.80 16.47
CA GLY A 420 13.17 -9.75 16.03
C GLY A 420 13.60 -8.85 17.18
N GLU A 421 14.90 -8.58 17.29
CA GLU A 421 15.47 -7.70 18.32
C GLU A 421 15.44 -6.22 17.92
N THR A 422 15.62 -5.35 18.91
CA THR A 422 15.79 -3.91 18.68
C THR A 422 17.25 -3.54 18.37
N GLY A 423 17.48 -2.35 17.83
CA GLY A 423 18.77 -1.82 17.47
C GLY A 423 18.91 -1.62 15.98
N THR A 424 19.87 -2.28 15.36
CA THR A 424 20.01 -2.26 13.89
C THR A 424 18.90 -3.09 13.25
N GLY A 425 18.33 -2.57 12.16
CA GLY A 425 17.26 -3.25 11.44
C GLY A 425 17.08 -2.67 10.04
N PRO A 426 16.15 -3.22 9.26
CA PRO A 426 15.83 -2.73 7.94
C PRO A 426 15.34 -1.27 7.99
N SER A 427 15.66 -0.53 6.94
CA SER A 427 15.23 0.87 6.77
C SER A 427 13.69 1.00 6.66
N ARG A 428 13.05 -0.01 6.07
CA ARG A 428 11.59 -0.12 5.92
C ARG A 428 11.15 -1.58 6.00
N VAL A 429 9.97 -1.80 6.56
CA VAL A 429 9.33 -3.13 6.62
C VAL A 429 7.98 -3.08 5.93
N MET A 430 7.75 -3.99 4.98
CA MET A 430 6.48 -4.11 4.27
C MET A 430 5.93 -5.54 4.32
N THR A 431 4.62 -5.64 4.23
CA THR A 431 3.87 -6.90 4.25
C THR A 431 2.59 -6.77 3.41
N ASN A 432 1.96 -7.90 3.06
CA ASN A 432 0.60 -7.94 2.51
C ASN A 432 -0.37 -8.47 3.59
N ARG A 433 -0.72 -7.63 4.55
CA ARG A 433 -1.58 -8.03 5.68
C ARG A 433 -2.94 -7.31 5.71
N GLY A 434 -3.44 -6.95 4.56
CA GLY A 434 -4.84 -6.56 4.38
C GLY A 434 -5.76 -7.79 4.40
N ALA A 435 -5.66 -8.60 3.37
CA ALA A 435 -6.30 -9.91 3.24
C ALA A 435 -5.45 -11.05 3.85
N SER A 436 -4.16 -10.83 4.00
CA SER A 436 -3.19 -11.79 4.54
C SER A 436 -3.08 -13.09 3.72
N GLY A 437 -3.24 -13.01 2.40
CA GLY A 437 -3.04 -14.14 1.47
C GLY A 437 -1.57 -14.55 1.33
N ILE A 438 -1.34 -15.72 0.73
CA ILE A 438 0.02 -16.21 0.41
C ILE A 438 0.38 -15.98 -1.06
N ASP A 439 -0.55 -15.46 -1.83
CA ASP A 439 -0.45 -15.14 -3.25
C ASP A 439 0.34 -13.83 -3.48
N GLY A 440 1.07 -13.76 -4.57
CA GLY A 440 1.74 -12.56 -5.07
C GLY A 440 2.83 -11.96 -4.19
N LEU A 441 3.39 -12.73 -3.23
CA LEU A 441 4.38 -12.19 -2.29
C LEU A 441 5.72 -11.88 -2.96
N ILE A 442 6.16 -12.71 -3.90
CA ILE A 442 7.38 -12.50 -4.70
C ILE A 442 7.18 -11.28 -5.60
N ALA A 443 6.04 -11.22 -6.30
CA ALA A 443 5.71 -10.09 -7.16
C ALA A 443 5.65 -8.77 -6.39
N THR A 444 5.01 -8.77 -5.20
CA THR A 444 4.93 -7.57 -4.36
C THR A 444 6.31 -7.13 -3.87
N ALA A 445 7.14 -8.07 -3.40
CA ALA A 445 8.50 -7.77 -2.95
C ALA A 445 9.35 -7.21 -4.09
N PHE A 446 9.21 -7.76 -5.30
CA PHE A 446 9.87 -7.23 -6.49
C PHE A 446 9.41 -5.80 -6.80
N GLY A 447 8.09 -5.56 -6.85
CA GLY A 447 7.56 -4.20 -7.06
C GLY A 447 8.03 -3.22 -5.99
N PHE A 448 8.06 -3.64 -4.73
CA PHE A 448 8.59 -2.84 -3.62
C PHE A 448 10.08 -2.51 -3.80
N SER A 449 10.90 -3.46 -4.25
CA SER A 449 12.33 -3.24 -4.50
C SER A 449 12.61 -2.19 -5.59
N LEU A 450 11.72 -2.02 -6.55
CA LEU A 450 11.87 -1.04 -7.62
C LEU A 450 11.63 0.41 -7.15
N SER A 451 11.08 0.60 -5.97
CA SER A 451 10.75 1.93 -5.43
C SER A 451 11.89 2.63 -4.72
N SER A 452 13.01 1.95 -4.51
CA SER A 452 14.18 2.46 -3.76
C SER A 452 15.49 1.98 -4.38
N ASP A 453 16.58 2.69 -4.10
CA ASP A 453 17.92 2.28 -4.46
C ASP A 453 18.56 1.30 -3.46
N GLU A 454 17.87 0.99 -2.36
CA GLU A 454 18.37 0.07 -1.36
C GLU A 454 18.11 -1.41 -1.75
N PRO A 455 18.99 -2.34 -1.32
CA PRO A 455 18.71 -3.76 -1.41
C PRO A 455 17.42 -4.13 -0.69
N THR A 456 16.71 -5.14 -1.19
CA THR A 456 15.50 -5.65 -0.55
C THR A 456 15.68 -7.11 -0.18
N THR A 457 15.30 -7.47 1.04
CA THR A 457 15.21 -8.86 1.48
C THR A 457 13.75 -9.28 1.55
N LEU A 458 13.40 -10.40 0.91
CA LEU A 458 12.11 -11.06 1.03
C LEU A 458 12.25 -12.29 1.92
N LEU A 459 11.50 -12.34 3.02
CA LEU A 459 11.36 -13.51 3.87
C LEU A 459 9.96 -14.11 3.67
N LEU A 460 9.88 -15.37 3.24
CA LEU A 460 8.58 -16.05 3.04
C LEU A 460 8.70 -17.56 3.31
N GLY A 461 7.56 -18.24 3.44
CA GLY A 461 7.48 -19.69 3.55
C GLY A 461 7.50 -20.38 2.17
N ASP A 462 7.81 -21.64 2.16
CA ASP A 462 7.88 -22.55 1.01
C ASP A 462 6.58 -22.58 0.19
N LEU A 463 5.43 -22.81 0.82
CA LEU A 463 4.12 -22.81 0.15
C LEU A 463 3.78 -21.46 -0.48
N SER A 464 4.18 -20.36 0.14
CA SER A 464 3.99 -19.03 -0.42
C SER A 464 4.84 -18.82 -1.67
N ALA A 465 6.07 -19.37 -1.69
CA ALA A 465 6.93 -19.33 -2.86
C ALA A 465 6.36 -20.17 -4.00
N LEU A 466 5.88 -21.39 -3.70
CA LEU A 466 5.23 -22.26 -4.69
C LEU A 466 3.97 -21.62 -5.28
N HIS A 467 3.21 -20.88 -4.48
CA HIS A 467 1.99 -20.22 -4.94
C HIS A 467 2.26 -19.05 -5.89
N ASP A 468 3.47 -18.50 -5.92
CA ASP A 468 3.85 -17.31 -6.71
C ASP A 468 5.07 -17.59 -7.64
N LEU A 469 5.21 -18.84 -8.11
CA LEU A 469 6.33 -19.28 -8.93
C LEU A 469 6.52 -18.47 -10.22
N ASN A 470 5.42 -18.06 -10.87
CA ASN A 470 5.48 -17.27 -12.09
C ASN A 470 6.25 -15.95 -11.90
N SER A 471 6.20 -15.39 -10.69
CA SER A 471 6.87 -14.14 -10.35
C SER A 471 8.39 -14.29 -10.18
N LEU A 472 8.94 -15.51 -10.13
CA LEU A 472 10.40 -15.72 -10.19
C LEU A 472 11.02 -15.16 -11.47
N ALA A 473 10.25 -15.09 -12.57
CA ALA A 473 10.68 -14.48 -13.83
C ALA A 473 10.99 -12.98 -13.71
N LEU A 474 10.59 -12.33 -12.63
CA LEU A 474 10.87 -10.91 -12.35
C LEU A 474 12.25 -10.70 -11.73
N LEU A 475 12.77 -11.69 -10.97
CA LEU A 475 13.95 -11.50 -10.11
C LEU A 475 15.21 -11.05 -10.86
N GLY A 476 15.36 -11.45 -12.12
CA GLY A 476 16.49 -11.02 -12.96
C GLY A 476 16.33 -9.65 -13.63
N LYS A 477 15.20 -8.96 -13.44
CA LYS A 477 14.88 -7.69 -14.13
C LYS A 477 15.14 -6.44 -13.25
N GLY A 478 15.42 -6.63 -11.95
CA GLY A 478 15.67 -5.53 -11.03
C GLY A 478 17.05 -4.92 -11.20
N SER A 479 17.18 -3.60 -10.97
CA SER A 479 18.46 -2.89 -10.95
C SER A 479 19.20 -3.05 -9.62
N ARG A 480 18.54 -3.51 -8.58
CA ARG A 480 19.06 -3.71 -7.23
C ARG A 480 18.86 -5.15 -6.76
N PRO A 481 19.69 -5.65 -5.84
CA PRO A 481 19.54 -7.00 -5.32
C PRO A 481 18.21 -7.20 -4.59
N LEU A 482 17.50 -8.26 -4.95
CA LEU A 482 16.39 -8.81 -4.18
C LEU A 482 16.81 -10.19 -3.66
N VAL A 483 17.08 -10.28 -2.36
CA VAL A 483 17.46 -11.52 -1.67
C VAL A 483 16.20 -12.23 -1.20
N VAL A 484 15.99 -13.47 -1.63
CA VAL A 484 14.84 -14.27 -1.22
C VAL A 484 15.29 -15.32 -0.21
N ILE A 485 14.72 -15.26 0.99
CA ILE A 485 14.95 -16.22 2.08
C ILE A 485 13.68 -17.05 2.27
N LEU A 486 13.82 -18.35 2.04
CA LEU A 486 12.74 -19.31 2.23
C LEU A 486 12.87 -20.00 3.60
N LEU A 487 11.80 -19.95 4.38
CA LEU A 487 11.63 -20.82 5.53
C LEU A 487 10.89 -22.07 5.06
N ASN A 488 11.63 -23.18 5.02
CA ASN A 488 11.09 -24.50 4.71
C ASN A 488 11.05 -25.32 6.01
N ASN A 489 9.88 -25.81 6.36
CA ASN A 489 9.64 -26.51 7.63
C ASN A 489 8.95 -27.86 7.43
N ASP A 490 9.32 -28.59 6.37
CA ASP A 490 8.83 -29.91 5.96
C ASP A 490 8.26 -30.80 7.07
#